data_1c1eda0eb2390039cdcc9589c1a3fc05
#
_entry.id   1c1eda0eb2390039cdcc9589c1a3fc05
#
_cell.length_a   1.000
_cell.length_b   1.000
_cell.length_c   1.000
_cell.angle_alpha   90.00
_cell.angle_beta   90.00
_cell.angle_gamma   90.00
#
_symmetry.space_group_name_H-M   'P 1'
#
loop_
_entity.id
_entity.type
_entity.pdbx_description
1 polymer ?
#
loop_
_entity_poly.entity_id
_entity_poly.type
_entity_poly.pdbx_seq_one_letter_code
_entity_poly.pdbx_strand_id
1 'polypeptide(L)'
;RQAYSVFVNGGKLVEPILIDRIQDSEGNTIFNNDKRKCINCDQISYLTNDYPEIKNNYTQIFSPETAFQMTSILEGVVQRGTAKKLKDLNLNIAGKTGTTNKNTDTWFIGFTSNVLVGVYVGSDNPAPLGKYETGSKTALPIFKSFISDSINKNDARPFKAARGTV
;
A
#
# COMPACT_ATOMS: atom_id res chain seq x y z
N ARG A 1 -7.13 -2.34 -3.98
CA ARG A 1 -5.84 -1.68 -3.67
C ARG A 1 -6.04 -0.29 -3.07
N GLN A 2 -6.81 0.61 -3.69
CA GLN A 2 -7.03 1.98 -3.21
C GLN A 2 -7.49 2.06 -1.74
N ALA A 3 -8.48 1.26 -1.34
CA ALA A 3 -9.03 1.29 0.02
C ALA A 3 -7.97 1.02 1.11
N TYR A 4 -7.09 0.04 0.90
CA TYR A 4 -6.04 -0.28 1.87
C TYR A 4 -4.89 0.72 1.85
N SER A 5 -4.60 1.34 0.70
CA SER A 5 -3.56 2.37 0.62
C SER A 5 -3.92 3.62 1.43
N VAL A 6 -5.20 3.93 1.58
CA VAL A 6 -5.67 5.05 2.41
C VAL A 6 -5.22 4.90 3.87
N PHE A 7 -5.23 3.67 4.41
CA PHE A 7 -4.83 3.45 5.81
C PHE A 7 -3.34 3.70 6.03
N VAL A 8 -2.47 3.15 5.16
CA VAL A 8 -1.02 3.32 5.32
C VAL A 8 -0.54 4.73 4.95
N ASN A 9 -1.34 5.46 4.14
CA ASN A 9 -1.02 6.81 3.67
C ASN A 9 -1.59 7.93 4.55
N GLY A 10 -1.93 7.63 5.81
CA GLY A 10 -2.47 8.63 6.74
C GLY A 10 -3.85 9.18 6.36
N GLY A 11 -4.70 8.35 5.76
CA GLY A 11 -6.08 8.68 5.42
C GLY A 11 -6.26 9.39 4.08
N LYS A 12 -5.23 9.52 3.26
CA LYS A 12 -5.26 10.20 1.96
C LYS A 12 -5.57 9.23 0.84
N LEU A 13 -6.44 9.65 -0.08
CA LEU A 13 -6.75 8.89 -1.29
C LEU A 13 -5.51 8.80 -2.19
N VAL A 14 -5.23 7.60 -2.68
CA VAL A 14 -4.21 7.33 -3.69
C VAL A 14 -4.91 6.97 -4.99
N GLU A 15 -4.72 7.77 -6.02
CA GLU A 15 -5.15 7.43 -7.37
C GLU A 15 -4.05 6.59 -8.04
N PRO A 16 -4.35 5.37 -8.52
CA PRO A 16 -3.36 4.55 -9.21
C PRO A 16 -2.98 5.19 -10.54
N ILE A 17 -1.69 5.34 -10.76
CA ILE A 17 -1.12 5.86 -12.00
C ILE A 17 -0.64 4.66 -12.81
N LEU A 18 -1.15 4.51 -14.03
CA LEU A 18 -0.68 3.51 -14.98
C LEU A 18 0.31 4.13 -15.98
N ILE A 19 0.00 5.34 -16.43
CA ILE A 19 0.86 6.10 -17.35
C ILE A 19 1.17 7.43 -16.66
N ASP A 20 2.44 7.63 -16.33
CA ASP A 20 2.91 8.86 -15.70
C ASP A 20 3.14 9.95 -16.75
N ARG A 21 3.85 9.63 -17.83
CA ARG A 21 4.23 10.57 -18.87
C ARG A 21 4.28 9.91 -20.25
N ILE A 22 3.91 10.66 -21.27
CA ILE A 22 4.14 10.31 -22.69
C ILE A 22 4.96 11.41 -23.31
N GLN A 23 6.01 11.03 -24.02
CA GLN A 23 6.87 11.96 -24.77
C GLN A 23 6.92 11.55 -26.25
N ASP A 24 7.10 12.51 -27.13
CA ASP A 24 7.37 12.25 -28.55
C ASP A 24 8.84 11.87 -28.79
N SER A 25 9.19 11.61 -30.06
CA SER A 25 10.55 11.27 -30.47
C SER A 25 11.58 12.40 -30.25
N GLU A 26 11.10 13.62 -30.07
CA GLU A 26 11.94 14.82 -29.84
C GLU A 26 12.10 15.13 -28.33
N GLY A 27 11.42 14.35 -27.45
CA GLY A 27 11.46 14.54 -26.01
C GLY A 27 10.42 15.52 -25.47
N ASN A 28 9.52 16.05 -26.31
CA ASN A 28 8.46 16.92 -25.84
C ASN A 28 7.39 16.11 -25.11
N THR A 29 6.93 16.60 -23.96
CA THR A 29 5.90 15.94 -23.18
C THR A 29 4.52 16.18 -23.80
N ILE A 30 3.91 15.11 -24.34
CA ILE A 30 2.55 15.14 -24.91
C ILE A 30 1.50 14.96 -23.82
N PHE A 31 1.79 14.12 -22.82
CA PHE A 31 0.93 13.84 -21.68
C PHE A 31 1.73 13.80 -20.40
N ASN A 32 1.19 14.44 -19.36
CA ASN A 32 1.73 14.38 -17.99
C ASN A 32 0.58 14.16 -17.01
N ASN A 33 0.64 13.08 -16.24
CA ASN A 33 -0.35 12.77 -15.20
C ASN A 33 -0.13 13.59 -13.93
N ASP A 34 1.09 14.06 -13.68
CA ASP A 34 1.38 14.89 -12.52
C ASP A 34 0.82 16.31 -12.73
N LYS A 35 -0.30 16.59 -12.08
CA LYS A 35 -0.98 17.90 -12.11
C LYS A 35 -0.65 18.78 -10.91
N ARG A 36 0.32 18.36 -10.09
CA ARG A 36 0.76 19.18 -8.95
C ARG A 36 1.36 20.49 -9.44
N LYS A 37 1.01 21.58 -8.79
CA LYS A 37 1.59 22.89 -9.10
C LYS A 37 2.86 23.07 -8.28
N CYS A 38 3.91 23.44 -8.97
CA CYS A 38 5.14 23.89 -8.34
C CYS A 38 5.10 25.41 -8.19
N ILE A 39 5.39 25.90 -6.99
CA ILE A 39 5.53 27.31 -6.68
C ILE A 39 7.02 27.62 -6.60
N ASN A 40 7.45 28.72 -7.16
CA ASN A 40 8.86 29.18 -7.17
C ASN A 40 9.85 28.21 -7.87
N CYS A 41 9.37 27.34 -8.79
CA CYS A 41 10.26 26.38 -9.48
C CYS A 41 11.04 26.99 -10.64
N ASP A 42 10.63 28.14 -11.15
CA ASP A 42 11.27 28.83 -12.28
C ASP A 42 12.35 29.84 -11.82
N GLN A 43 12.64 29.89 -10.52
CA GLN A 43 13.63 30.83 -10.00
C GLN A 43 15.05 30.34 -10.28
N ILE A 44 15.86 31.17 -10.90
CA ILE A 44 17.28 30.90 -11.23
C ILE A 44 18.18 31.00 -9.98
N SER A 45 17.73 31.66 -8.92
CA SER A 45 18.51 31.89 -7.70
C SER A 45 17.64 31.76 -6.45
N TYR A 46 18.07 30.90 -5.54
CA TYR A 46 17.44 30.66 -4.22
C TYR A 46 18.13 31.49 -3.11
N LEU A 47 18.51 32.73 -3.41
CA LEU A 47 19.17 33.62 -2.45
C LEU A 47 18.23 34.16 -1.36
N THR A 48 16.92 33.99 -1.54
CA THR A 48 15.89 34.25 -0.55
C THR A 48 15.29 32.91 -0.07
N ASN A 49 14.68 32.88 1.11
CA ASN A 49 14.09 31.66 1.72
C ASN A 49 12.89 31.05 0.94
N ASP A 50 12.72 31.39 -0.31
CA ASP A 50 11.65 30.95 -1.19
C ASP A 50 12.07 29.66 -1.93
N TYR A 51 12.09 28.55 -1.20
CA TYR A 51 12.37 27.25 -1.79
C TYR A 51 11.22 26.76 -2.69
N PRO A 52 11.50 25.94 -3.74
CA PRO A 52 10.46 25.32 -4.53
C PRO A 52 9.50 24.53 -3.66
N GLU A 53 8.21 24.80 -3.78
CA GLU A 53 7.16 24.08 -3.05
C GLU A 53 6.22 23.38 -4.02
N ILE A 54 6.08 22.04 -3.88
CA ILE A 54 5.11 21.28 -4.63
C ILE A 54 3.85 21.11 -3.78
N LYS A 55 2.76 21.77 -4.19
CA LYS A 55 1.45 21.59 -3.55
C LYS A 55 0.85 20.23 -3.92
N ASN A 56 0.68 19.38 -2.92
CA ASN A 56 0.00 18.10 -3.07
C ASN A 56 -1.52 18.31 -3.05
N ASN A 57 -2.21 17.73 -4.05
CA ASN A 57 -3.68 17.77 -4.18
C ASN A 57 -4.33 16.49 -3.63
N TYR A 58 -3.86 15.98 -2.48
CA TYR A 58 -4.45 14.78 -1.89
C TYR A 58 -5.82 15.06 -1.29
N THR A 59 -6.79 14.20 -1.61
CA THR A 59 -8.09 14.19 -0.94
C THR A 59 -7.98 13.41 0.36
N GLN A 60 -8.23 14.05 1.49
CA GLN A 60 -8.29 13.39 2.81
C GLN A 60 -9.63 12.66 2.93
N ILE A 61 -9.60 11.33 3.14
CA ILE A 61 -10.78 10.47 3.28
C ILE A 61 -11.05 10.14 4.75
N PHE A 62 -10.00 9.80 5.50
CA PHE A 62 -10.04 9.57 6.95
C PHE A 62 -9.08 10.50 7.65
N SER A 63 -9.35 10.80 8.93
CA SER A 63 -8.34 11.49 9.74
C SER A 63 -7.08 10.61 9.86
N PRO A 64 -5.90 11.21 10.04
CA PRO A 64 -4.66 10.46 10.24
C PRO A 64 -4.72 9.49 11.42
N GLU A 65 -5.44 9.86 12.49
CA GLU A 65 -5.64 9.05 13.68
C GLU A 65 -6.45 7.80 13.38
N THR A 66 -7.57 7.95 12.66
CA THR A 66 -8.43 6.83 12.22
C THR A 66 -7.65 5.88 11.30
N ALA A 67 -6.88 6.43 10.36
CA ALA A 67 -6.07 5.64 9.46
C ALA A 67 -4.99 4.84 10.21
N PHE A 68 -4.34 5.46 11.21
CA PHE A 68 -3.36 4.77 12.05
C PHE A 68 -4.00 3.69 12.92
N GLN A 69 -5.16 3.95 13.54
CA GLN A 69 -5.90 2.95 14.31
C GLN A 69 -6.25 1.73 13.47
N MET A 70 -6.74 1.93 12.23
CA MET A 70 -7.01 0.84 11.30
C MET A 70 -5.75 0.07 10.92
N THR A 71 -4.64 0.76 10.69
CA THR A 71 -3.34 0.12 10.43
C THR A 71 -2.91 -0.74 11.62
N SER A 72 -3.02 -0.25 12.84
CA SER A 72 -2.71 -1.00 14.07
C SER A 72 -3.59 -2.24 14.24
N ILE A 73 -4.89 -2.15 13.95
CA ILE A 73 -5.81 -3.30 13.96
C ILE A 73 -5.36 -4.34 12.93
N LEU A 74 -5.00 -3.91 11.72
CA LEU A 74 -4.54 -4.80 10.66
C LEU A 74 -3.16 -5.39 10.94
N GLU A 75 -2.28 -4.68 11.65
CA GLU A 75 -1.02 -5.23 12.18
C GLU A 75 -1.29 -6.32 13.22
N GLY A 76 -2.33 -6.16 14.04
CA GLY A 76 -2.80 -7.18 14.97
C GLY A 76 -3.16 -8.52 14.30
N VAL A 77 -3.59 -8.52 13.04
CA VAL A 77 -3.84 -9.76 12.28
C VAL A 77 -2.54 -10.55 12.05
N VAL A 78 -1.42 -9.86 11.87
CA VAL A 78 -0.09 -10.49 11.76
C VAL A 78 0.43 -10.87 13.12
N GLN A 79 0.27 -10.02 14.13
CA GLN A 79 0.84 -10.28 15.46
C GLN A 79 0.13 -11.42 16.22
N ARG A 80 -1.19 -11.50 16.14
CA ARG A 80 -2.02 -12.43 16.93
C ARG A 80 -3.17 -13.11 16.17
N GLY A 81 -3.37 -12.76 14.88
CA GLY A 81 -4.47 -13.24 14.05
C GLY A 81 -4.09 -14.33 13.04
N THR A 82 -4.83 -14.35 11.93
CA THR A 82 -4.75 -15.36 10.87
C THR A 82 -3.46 -15.31 10.04
N ALA A 83 -2.68 -14.22 10.13
CA ALA A 83 -1.45 -14.02 9.37
C ALA A 83 -0.17 -14.17 10.22
N LYS A 84 -0.21 -14.85 11.36
CA LYS A 84 0.94 -15.07 12.28
C LYS A 84 2.20 -15.59 11.60
N LYS A 85 2.07 -16.33 10.49
CA LYS A 85 3.20 -16.88 9.73
C LYS A 85 4.10 -15.79 9.11
N LEU A 86 3.64 -14.53 9.06
CA LEU A 86 4.45 -13.40 8.58
C LEU A 86 5.40 -12.86 9.65
N LYS A 87 5.24 -13.19 10.92
CA LYS A 87 6.12 -12.74 12.02
C LYS A 87 7.58 -13.11 11.80
N ASP A 88 7.83 -14.28 11.17
CA ASP A 88 9.19 -14.77 10.91
C ASP A 88 9.99 -13.81 10.00
N LEU A 89 9.31 -12.94 9.25
CA LEU A 89 9.98 -11.96 8.40
C LEU A 89 10.65 -10.83 9.18
N ASN A 90 10.24 -10.61 10.44
CA ASN A 90 10.70 -9.49 11.28
C ASN A 90 10.51 -8.12 10.62
N LEU A 91 9.37 -7.94 9.95
CA LEU A 91 8.96 -6.72 9.27
C LEU A 91 7.67 -6.18 9.90
N ASN A 92 7.49 -4.86 9.85
CA ASN A 92 6.21 -4.24 10.21
C ASN A 92 5.22 -4.46 9.06
N ILE A 93 4.35 -5.43 9.21
CA ILE A 93 3.36 -5.83 8.20
C ILE A 93 1.98 -5.75 8.82
N ALA A 94 1.06 -5.12 8.09
CA ALA A 94 -0.36 -5.13 8.37
C ALA A 94 -1.11 -5.78 7.21
N GLY A 95 -2.25 -6.40 7.46
CA GLY A 95 -3.00 -7.02 6.37
C GLY A 95 -4.21 -7.82 6.82
N LYS A 96 -4.92 -8.39 5.84
CA LYS A 96 -6.14 -9.16 6.07
C LYS A 96 -6.28 -10.30 5.07
N THR A 97 -6.64 -11.46 5.58
CA THR A 97 -7.07 -12.61 4.79
C THR A 97 -8.52 -12.44 4.35
N GLY A 98 -8.86 -12.92 3.18
CA GLY A 98 -10.22 -13.10 2.69
C GLY A 98 -10.42 -14.54 2.22
N THR A 99 -11.62 -15.08 2.42
CA THR A 99 -12.02 -16.39 1.91
C THR A 99 -13.50 -16.30 1.59
N THR A 100 -13.90 -16.66 0.38
CA THR A 100 -15.30 -16.70 -0.01
C THR A 100 -16.01 -17.92 0.58
N ASN A 101 -17.32 -17.88 0.58
CA ASN A 101 -18.14 -19.05 0.93
C ASN A 101 -17.76 -20.22 0.04
N LYS A 102 -17.68 -21.42 0.60
CA LYS A 102 -17.27 -22.65 -0.09
C LYS A 102 -15.78 -22.69 -0.52
N ASN A 103 -14.96 -21.74 -0.07
CA ASN A 103 -13.51 -21.65 -0.39
C ASN A 103 -13.23 -21.66 -1.91
N THR A 104 -14.04 -20.98 -2.70
CA THR A 104 -13.83 -20.85 -4.16
C THR A 104 -12.73 -19.84 -4.48
N ASP A 105 -12.61 -18.82 -3.63
CA ASP A 105 -11.62 -17.76 -3.80
C ASP A 105 -10.98 -17.40 -2.48
N THR A 106 -9.71 -17.13 -2.53
CA THR A 106 -8.95 -16.70 -1.36
C THR A 106 -8.14 -15.45 -1.66
N TRP A 107 -8.04 -14.59 -0.67
CA TRP A 107 -7.34 -13.33 -0.75
C TRP A 107 -6.39 -13.15 0.42
N PHE A 108 -5.31 -12.46 0.17
CA PHE A 108 -4.56 -11.76 1.18
C PHE A 108 -4.18 -10.38 0.65
N ILE A 109 -4.57 -9.33 1.38
CA ILE A 109 -4.09 -7.97 1.13
C ILE A 109 -3.24 -7.58 2.32
N GLY A 110 -1.97 -7.28 2.06
CA GLY A 110 -1.04 -6.87 3.09
C GLY A 110 -0.15 -5.73 2.61
N PHE A 111 0.37 -5.00 3.57
CA PHE A 111 1.24 -3.86 3.28
C PHE A 111 2.29 -3.65 4.38
N THR A 112 3.39 -3.04 3.97
CA THR A 112 4.39 -2.40 4.82
C THR A 112 4.22 -0.88 4.71
N SER A 113 5.12 -0.10 5.29
CA SER A 113 5.14 1.36 5.09
C SER A 113 5.35 1.80 3.63
N ASN A 114 5.92 0.94 2.78
CA ASN A 114 6.38 1.30 1.43
C ASN A 114 5.68 0.52 0.31
N VAL A 115 5.17 -0.67 0.59
CA VAL A 115 4.65 -1.59 -0.44
C VAL A 115 3.29 -2.13 0.00
N LEU A 116 2.32 -2.11 -0.92
CA LEU A 116 1.02 -2.75 -0.75
C LEU A 116 0.84 -3.82 -1.81
N VAL A 117 0.56 -5.05 -1.37
CA VAL A 117 0.39 -6.23 -2.23
C VAL A 117 -0.96 -6.87 -1.97
N GLY A 118 -1.68 -7.18 -3.04
CA GLY A 118 -2.87 -8.01 -3.02
C GLY A 118 -2.60 -9.31 -3.76
N VAL A 119 -2.88 -10.42 -3.10
CA VAL A 119 -2.79 -11.77 -3.69
C VAL A 119 -4.20 -12.35 -3.77
N TYR A 120 -4.54 -12.84 -4.94
CA TYR A 120 -5.77 -13.56 -5.23
C TYR A 120 -5.44 -14.96 -5.72
N VAL A 121 -6.16 -15.94 -5.22
CA VAL A 121 -6.13 -17.32 -5.70
C VAL A 121 -7.56 -17.79 -5.88
N GLY A 122 -7.90 -18.15 -7.11
CA GLY A 122 -9.23 -18.57 -7.52
C GLY A 122 -9.22 -19.11 -8.95
N SER A 123 -10.39 -19.45 -9.47
CA SER A 123 -10.58 -19.92 -10.85
C SER A 123 -11.67 -19.13 -11.53
N ASP A 124 -11.55 -18.93 -12.85
CA ASP A 124 -12.57 -18.28 -13.68
C ASP A 124 -13.88 -19.07 -13.67
N ASN A 125 -13.81 -20.39 -13.55
CA ASN A 125 -14.95 -21.26 -13.25
C ASN A 125 -14.93 -21.58 -11.75
N PRO A 126 -15.76 -20.90 -10.93
CA PRO A 126 -15.73 -21.05 -9.48
C PRO A 126 -15.91 -22.48 -9.02
N ALA A 127 -14.85 -23.06 -8.47
CA ALA A 127 -14.84 -24.37 -7.86
C ALA A 127 -14.13 -24.29 -6.51
N PRO A 128 -14.53 -25.11 -5.50
CA PRO A 128 -13.85 -25.15 -4.23
C PRO A 128 -12.37 -25.49 -4.39
N LEU A 129 -11.48 -24.65 -3.86
CA LEU A 129 -10.02 -24.88 -3.86
C LEU A 129 -9.61 -26.07 -2.98
N GLY A 130 -10.49 -26.47 -2.05
CA GLY A 130 -10.29 -27.58 -1.11
C GLY A 130 -10.97 -27.33 0.23
N LYS A 131 -11.23 -28.38 0.99
CA LYS A 131 -12.02 -28.33 2.22
C LYS A 131 -11.50 -27.37 3.31
N TYR A 132 -10.24 -27.03 3.32
CA TYR A 132 -9.62 -26.15 4.32
C TYR A 132 -8.69 -25.11 3.68
N GLU A 133 -8.85 -24.90 2.39
CA GLU A 133 -8.07 -23.91 1.68
C GLU A 133 -8.64 -22.50 1.94
N THR A 134 -7.88 -21.73 2.70
CA THR A 134 -8.23 -20.39 3.16
C THR A 134 -7.16 -19.41 2.73
N GLY A 135 -7.45 -18.11 2.79
CA GLY A 135 -6.47 -17.07 2.47
C GLY A 135 -5.16 -17.18 3.25
N SER A 136 -5.20 -17.74 4.46
CA SER A 136 -3.99 -18.00 5.28
C SER A 136 -3.16 -19.20 4.82
N LYS A 137 -3.73 -20.10 4.02
CA LYS A 137 -3.04 -21.28 3.50
C LYS A 137 -2.60 -21.13 2.05
N THR A 138 -3.33 -20.39 1.25
CA THR A 138 -3.10 -20.26 -0.20
C THR A 138 -2.50 -18.90 -0.57
N ALA A 139 -3.19 -17.80 -0.32
CA ALA A 139 -2.74 -16.47 -0.70
C ALA A 139 -1.61 -15.92 0.18
N LEU A 140 -1.63 -16.21 1.48
CA LEU A 140 -0.62 -15.71 2.43
C LEU A 140 0.81 -16.21 2.15
N PRO A 141 1.07 -17.50 1.80
CA PRO A 141 2.41 -17.96 1.46
C PRO A 141 2.99 -17.25 0.23
N ILE A 142 2.16 -16.98 -0.78
CA ILE A 142 2.56 -16.25 -1.98
C ILE A 142 2.98 -14.81 -1.60
N PHE A 143 2.16 -14.14 -0.79
CA PHE A 143 2.51 -12.83 -0.25
C PHE A 143 3.82 -12.86 0.54
N LYS A 144 4.00 -13.88 1.42
CA LYS A 144 5.20 -14.04 2.23
C LYS A 144 6.46 -14.17 1.39
N SER A 145 6.42 -15.02 0.36
CA SER A 145 7.54 -15.18 -0.57
C SER A 145 7.86 -13.88 -1.29
N PHE A 146 6.85 -13.22 -1.87
CA PHE A 146 7.05 -11.95 -2.57
C PHE A 146 7.69 -10.87 -1.68
N ILE A 147 7.19 -10.69 -0.46
CA ILE A 147 7.73 -9.68 0.48
C ILE A 147 9.15 -10.04 0.91
N SER A 148 9.42 -11.33 1.16
CA SER A 148 10.78 -11.78 1.51
C SER A 148 11.81 -11.46 0.44
N ASP A 149 11.43 -11.58 -0.83
CA ASP A 149 12.32 -11.38 -1.97
C ASP A 149 12.44 -9.91 -2.39
N SER A 150 11.37 -9.13 -2.13
CA SER A 150 11.28 -7.75 -2.64
C SER A 150 11.71 -6.68 -1.64
N ILE A 151 11.71 -6.97 -0.34
CA ILE A 151 12.00 -5.98 0.70
C ILE A 151 13.32 -6.29 1.39
N ASN A 152 14.26 -5.34 1.29
CA ASN A 152 15.45 -5.38 2.12
C ASN A 152 15.07 -5.07 3.58
N LYS A 153 15.52 -5.89 4.53
CA LYS A 153 15.25 -5.71 5.97
C LYS A 153 15.73 -4.37 6.51
N ASN A 154 16.76 -3.80 5.91
CA ASN A 154 17.30 -2.49 6.29
C ASN A 154 16.34 -1.33 5.90
N ASP A 155 15.42 -1.56 4.98
CA ASP A 155 14.42 -0.58 4.53
C ASP A 155 13.08 -0.71 5.26
N ALA A 156 12.98 -1.67 6.19
CA ALA A 156 11.79 -1.90 6.98
C ALA A 156 11.59 -0.75 7.98
N ARG A 157 10.61 0.10 7.69
CA ARG A 157 10.24 1.22 8.57
C ARG A 157 8.96 0.90 9.33
N PRO A 158 8.82 1.35 10.58
CA PRO A 158 7.55 1.24 11.30
C PRO A 158 6.46 2.08 10.61
N PHE A 159 5.21 1.73 10.87
CA PHE A 159 4.09 2.58 10.46
C PHE A 159 4.15 3.91 11.21
N LYS A 160 3.91 4.99 10.48
CA LYS A 160 3.95 6.33 11.05
C LYS A 160 2.72 6.56 11.94
N ALA A 161 2.94 6.71 13.24
CA ALA A 161 1.90 7.10 14.17
C ALA A 161 1.40 8.53 13.86
N ALA A 162 0.11 8.75 13.98
CA ALA A 162 -0.47 10.09 13.92
C ALA A 162 -0.18 10.84 15.23
N ARG A 163 -0.11 12.17 15.16
CA ARG A 163 0.07 13.00 16.37
C ARG A 163 -1.14 12.80 17.30
N GLY A 164 -0.90 12.56 18.57
CA GLY A 164 -1.96 12.38 19.58
C GLY A 164 -2.52 10.96 19.66
N THR A 165 -1.99 9.99 18.91
CA THR A 165 -2.25 8.55 19.10
C THR A 165 -1.16 7.97 20.00
N VAL A 166 -1.60 7.23 21.03
CA VAL A 166 -0.73 6.48 21.96
C VAL A 166 -0.80 5.01 21.65
#